data_8d6f216532a35c61db786eaa60ae1b3d
#
_entry.id   8d6f216532a35c61db786eaa60ae1b3d
#
_cell.length_a   1.000
_cell.length_b   1.000
_cell.length_c   1.000
_cell.angle_alpha   90.00
_cell.angle_beta   90.00
_cell.angle_gamma   90.00
#
_symmetry.space_group_name_H-M   'P 1'
#
loop_
_entity.id
_entity.type
_entity.pdbx_description
1 polymer ?
#
loop_
_entity_poly.entity_id
_entity_poly.type
_entity_poly.pdbx_seq_one_letter_code
_entity_poly.pdbx_strand_id
1 'polypeptide(L)'
;MIQTVLKRDGRIVGYNEEKIKAAIRKAMLQTEKGEDESLIQKITDRIGMTGSEQMSVEDIQDLVEVELMKSSRKEVAKKYIAYRNQRSIARKAKIRDMFLEIIDAKSNDITRENANMNADSPAGMMMKFASETTKPFVDDYLLSQEANDAMVNNYLHIHDKDYYPTKSLTCVQHPLDKVLKEGFVAGHGESRPAKRIET
;
A
#
# COMPACT_ATOMS: atom_id res chain seq x y z
N MET A 1 -5.68 7.71 -27.95
CA MET A 1 -4.52 8.26 -27.22
C MET A 1 -4.81 8.11 -25.75
N ILE A 2 -3.88 7.55 -24.98
CA ILE A 2 -4.08 7.28 -23.54
C ILE A 2 -4.18 8.62 -22.79
N GLN A 3 -5.22 8.80 -21.98
CA GLN A 3 -5.43 9.99 -21.15
C GLN A 3 -5.23 9.67 -19.67
N THR A 4 -5.68 8.49 -19.25
CA THR A 4 -5.67 8.10 -17.84
C THR A 4 -5.10 6.68 -17.64
N VAL A 5 -4.55 6.46 -16.46
CA VAL A 5 -3.96 5.19 -16.04
C VAL A 5 -4.63 4.69 -14.79
N LEU A 6 -5.17 3.47 -14.86
CA LEU A 6 -5.66 2.75 -13.70
C LEU A 6 -4.48 2.12 -12.96
N LYS A 7 -4.23 2.59 -11.76
CA LYS A 7 -3.22 2.04 -10.86
C LYS A 7 -3.65 0.69 -10.29
N ARG A 8 -2.68 -0.09 -9.76
CA ARG A 8 -2.93 -1.38 -9.09
C ARG A 8 -3.86 -1.27 -7.87
N ASP A 9 -3.90 -0.09 -7.28
CA ASP A 9 -4.74 0.26 -6.13
C ASP A 9 -6.14 0.77 -6.52
N GLY A 10 -6.50 0.72 -7.81
CA GLY A 10 -7.78 1.19 -8.32
C GLY A 10 -7.86 2.70 -8.56
N ARG A 11 -6.86 3.49 -8.18
CA ARG A 11 -6.84 4.94 -8.44
C ARG A 11 -6.63 5.22 -9.92
N ILE A 12 -7.33 6.22 -10.43
CA ILE A 12 -7.18 6.72 -11.79
C ILE A 12 -6.33 7.99 -11.72
N VAL A 13 -5.24 8.01 -12.48
CA VAL A 13 -4.32 9.15 -12.56
C VAL A 13 -4.10 9.55 -14.02
N GLY A 14 -3.67 10.78 -14.25
CA GLY A 14 -3.30 11.23 -15.59
C GLY A 14 -2.13 10.41 -16.18
N TYR A 15 -2.19 10.16 -17.47
CA TYR A 15 -1.10 9.50 -18.18
C TYR A 15 0.16 10.37 -18.16
N ASN A 16 1.29 9.76 -17.83
CA ASN A 16 2.58 10.42 -17.77
C ASN A 16 3.63 9.57 -18.49
N GLU A 17 3.99 9.99 -19.69
CA GLU A 17 4.96 9.28 -20.54
C GLU A 17 6.37 9.23 -19.96
N GLU A 18 6.77 10.23 -19.15
CA GLU A 18 8.08 10.26 -18.53
C GLU A 18 8.34 9.05 -17.61
N LYS A 19 7.29 8.49 -17.01
CA LYS A 19 7.41 7.27 -16.21
C LYS A 19 7.79 6.06 -17.07
N ILE A 20 7.26 5.99 -18.29
CA ILE A 20 7.59 4.92 -19.25
C ILE A 20 9.02 5.11 -19.75
N LYS A 21 9.38 6.32 -20.17
CA LYS A 21 10.74 6.67 -20.60
C LYS A 21 11.77 6.32 -19.52
N ALA A 22 11.51 6.73 -18.29
CA ALA A 22 12.39 6.45 -17.15
C ALA A 22 12.56 4.94 -16.91
N ALA A 23 11.49 4.14 -17.06
CA ALA A 23 11.55 2.70 -16.87
C ALA A 23 12.37 2.02 -17.97
N ILE A 24 12.19 2.42 -19.24
CA ILE A 24 12.97 1.91 -20.35
C ILE A 24 14.44 2.31 -20.21
N ARG A 25 14.72 3.58 -19.88
CA ARG A 25 16.07 4.11 -19.64
C ARG A 25 16.82 3.31 -18.58
N LYS A 26 16.16 3.02 -17.44
CA LYS A 26 16.74 2.18 -16.39
C LYS A 26 17.10 0.77 -16.88
N ALA A 27 16.30 0.18 -17.77
CA ALA A 27 16.60 -1.12 -18.34
C ALA A 27 17.78 -1.04 -19.34
N MET A 28 17.88 0.04 -20.13
CA MET A 28 18.98 0.29 -21.05
C MET A 28 20.32 0.48 -20.35
N LEU A 29 20.35 1.20 -19.23
CA LEU A 29 21.55 1.39 -18.40
C LEU A 29 22.13 0.08 -17.86
N GLN A 30 21.36 -1.00 -17.82
CA GLN A 30 21.83 -2.33 -17.43
C GLN A 30 22.40 -3.14 -18.60
N THR A 31 22.54 -2.53 -19.78
CA THR A 31 23.08 -3.16 -20.99
C THR A 31 24.36 -2.44 -21.44
N GLU A 32 25.24 -3.17 -22.14
CA GLU A 32 26.53 -2.63 -22.58
C GLU A 32 26.43 -1.45 -23.56
N LYS A 33 25.33 -1.40 -24.35
CA LYS A 33 25.12 -0.36 -25.36
C LYS A 33 24.59 0.96 -24.80
N GLY A 34 24.24 1.00 -23.49
CA GLY A 34 23.73 2.19 -22.82
C GLY A 34 22.39 2.70 -23.37
N GLU A 35 22.14 4.00 -23.18
CA GLU A 35 20.88 4.65 -23.53
C GLU A 35 20.76 4.90 -25.05
N ASP A 36 19.51 4.83 -25.53
CA ASP A 36 19.08 5.17 -26.89
C ASP A 36 17.78 5.97 -26.81
N GLU A 37 17.92 7.29 -26.72
CA GLU A 37 16.78 8.21 -26.58
C GLU A 37 15.83 8.15 -27.77
N SER A 38 16.34 7.91 -28.99
CA SER A 38 15.50 7.76 -30.18
C SER A 38 14.58 6.55 -30.08
N LEU A 39 15.10 5.44 -29.59
CA LEU A 39 14.30 4.22 -29.39
C LEU A 39 13.31 4.38 -28.24
N ILE A 40 13.71 5.05 -27.15
CA ILE A 40 12.84 5.35 -26.00
C ILE A 40 11.65 6.18 -26.48
N GLN A 41 11.88 7.28 -27.21
CA GLN A 41 10.82 8.14 -27.71
C GLN A 41 9.89 7.38 -28.65
N LYS A 42 10.44 6.64 -29.60
CA LYS A 42 9.67 5.85 -30.57
C LYS A 42 8.74 4.83 -29.92
N ILE A 43 9.20 4.14 -28.86
CA ILE A 43 8.38 3.18 -28.12
C ILE A 43 7.29 3.92 -27.35
N THR A 44 7.64 5.00 -26.67
CA THR A 44 6.70 5.79 -25.86
C THR A 44 5.59 6.38 -26.73
N ASP A 45 5.92 6.94 -27.90
CA ASP A 45 4.94 7.48 -28.85
C ASP A 45 3.95 6.40 -29.33
N ARG A 46 4.46 5.21 -29.68
CA ARG A 46 3.60 4.09 -30.08
C ARG A 46 2.63 3.69 -28.99
N ILE A 47 3.10 3.60 -27.74
CA ILE A 47 2.24 3.27 -26.60
C ILE A 47 1.18 4.34 -26.40
N GLY A 48 1.56 5.62 -26.44
CA GLY A 48 0.63 6.75 -26.29
C GLY A 48 -0.48 6.77 -27.37
N MET A 49 -0.16 6.28 -28.59
CA MET A 49 -1.11 6.19 -29.70
C MET A 49 -2.03 4.97 -29.65
N THR A 50 -1.73 3.97 -28.80
CA THR A 50 -2.52 2.74 -28.67
C THR A 50 -3.88 3.05 -28.09
N GLY A 51 -4.83 3.16 -28.86
CA GLY A 51 -6.25 3.52 -28.92
C GLY A 51 -7.15 3.57 -27.69
N SER A 52 -6.78 3.17 -26.50
CA SER A 52 -7.65 3.20 -25.32
C SER A 52 -7.45 4.50 -24.52
N GLU A 53 -8.54 5.18 -24.16
CA GLU A 53 -8.48 6.38 -23.32
C GLU A 53 -7.96 6.09 -21.92
N GLN A 54 -8.31 4.92 -21.39
CA GLN A 54 -7.87 4.45 -20.08
C GLN A 54 -7.18 3.09 -20.23
N MET A 55 -6.02 2.95 -19.62
CA MET A 55 -5.27 1.69 -19.54
C MET A 55 -4.80 1.38 -18.13
N SER A 56 -4.69 0.10 -17.80
CA SER A 56 -4.05 -0.30 -16.55
C SER A 56 -2.53 -0.15 -16.62
N VAL A 57 -1.88 -0.04 -15.47
CA VAL A 57 -0.40 -0.07 -15.40
C VAL A 57 0.15 -1.37 -15.98
N GLU A 58 -0.55 -2.49 -15.80
CA GLU A 58 -0.11 -3.79 -16.32
C GLU A 58 -0.17 -3.82 -17.84
N ASP A 59 -1.28 -3.38 -18.45
CA ASP A 59 -1.43 -3.33 -19.92
C ASP A 59 -0.36 -2.43 -20.55
N ILE A 60 -0.06 -1.28 -19.92
CA ILE A 60 1.02 -0.40 -20.40
C ILE A 60 2.38 -1.11 -20.33
N GLN A 61 2.66 -1.83 -19.24
CA GLN A 61 3.91 -2.58 -19.10
C GLN A 61 4.01 -3.71 -20.12
N ASP A 62 2.90 -4.41 -20.41
CA ASP A 62 2.85 -5.44 -21.43
C ASP A 62 3.14 -4.85 -22.82
N LEU A 63 2.58 -3.68 -23.14
CA LEU A 63 2.90 -2.98 -24.38
C LEU A 63 4.38 -2.58 -24.46
N VAL A 64 4.98 -2.10 -23.38
CA VAL A 64 6.42 -1.79 -23.33
C VAL A 64 7.25 -3.03 -23.63
N GLU A 65 6.90 -4.17 -23.02
CA GLU A 65 7.60 -5.45 -23.27
C GLU A 65 7.50 -5.86 -24.74
N VAL A 66 6.30 -5.81 -25.31
CA VAL A 66 6.05 -6.15 -26.72
C VAL A 66 6.87 -5.26 -27.67
N GLU A 67 6.85 -3.94 -27.45
CA GLU A 67 7.58 -3.00 -28.31
C GLU A 67 9.10 -3.13 -28.15
N LEU A 68 9.61 -3.38 -26.94
CA LEU A 68 11.02 -3.69 -26.72
C LEU A 68 11.43 -4.99 -27.40
N MET A 69 10.60 -6.04 -27.35
CA MET A 69 10.86 -7.32 -28.03
C MET A 69 10.83 -7.22 -29.57
N LYS A 70 10.04 -6.31 -30.13
CA LYS A 70 10.02 -6.00 -31.56
C LYS A 70 11.25 -5.19 -32.00
N SER A 71 11.91 -4.49 -31.08
CA SER A 71 13.07 -3.66 -31.37
C SER A 71 14.32 -4.50 -31.66
N SER A 72 15.37 -3.84 -32.18
CA SER A 72 16.69 -4.46 -32.35
C SER A 72 17.43 -4.69 -31.02
N ARG A 73 16.95 -4.07 -29.93
CA ARG A 73 17.54 -4.09 -28.59
C ARG A 73 16.87 -5.12 -27.67
N LYS A 74 16.85 -6.38 -28.08
CA LYS A 74 16.21 -7.47 -27.31
C LYS A 74 16.83 -7.71 -25.94
N GLU A 75 18.08 -7.33 -25.74
CA GLU A 75 18.76 -7.36 -24.46
C GLU A 75 18.11 -6.41 -23.44
N VAL A 76 17.61 -5.25 -23.90
CA VAL A 76 16.87 -4.30 -23.06
C VAL A 76 15.52 -4.90 -22.64
N ALA A 77 14.81 -5.55 -23.57
CA ALA A 77 13.56 -6.25 -23.26
C ALA A 77 13.76 -7.29 -22.13
N LYS A 78 14.82 -8.11 -22.23
CA LYS A 78 15.14 -9.10 -21.20
C LYS A 78 15.38 -8.45 -19.82
N LYS A 79 16.10 -7.32 -19.78
CA LYS A 79 16.35 -6.59 -18.53
C LYS A 79 15.08 -5.97 -17.97
N TYR A 80 14.24 -5.40 -18.83
CA TYR A 80 12.96 -4.82 -18.42
C TYR A 80 12.02 -5.88 -17.82
N ILE A 81 11.85 -7.03 -18.49
CA ILE A 81 11.01 -8.15 -18.02
C ILE A 81 11.57 -8.71 -16.69
N ALA A 82 12.87 -8.93 -16.61
CA ALA A 82 13.50 -9.41 -15.38
C ALA A 82 13.28 -8.45 -14.20
N TYR A 83 13.45 -7.14 -14.42
CA TYR A 83 13.20 -6.12 -13.40
C TYR A 83 11.73 -6.09 -12.97
N ARG A 84 10.78 -6.13 -13.93
CA ARG A 84 9.34 -6.17 -13.65
C ARG A 84 8.99 -7.39 -12.77
N ASN A 85 9.51 -8.57 -13.13
CA ASN A 85 9.30 -9.79 -12.38
C ASN A 85 9.90 -9.70 -10.96
N GLN A 86 11.12 -9.21 -10.83
CA GLN A 86 11.78 -8.98 -9.55
C GLN A 86 10.96 -8.07 -8.63
N ARG A 87 10.42 -6.96 -9.18
CA ARG A 87 9.53 -6.05 -8.43
C ARG A 87 8.21 -6.72 -8.04
N SER A 88 7.67 -7.60 -8.86
CA SER A 88 6.46 -8.38 -8.54
C SER A 88 6.73 -9.36 -7.40
N ILE A 89 7.84 -10.09 -7.45
CA ILE A 89 8.27 -11.01 -6.38
C ILE A 89 8.51 -10.24 -5.07
N ALA A 90 9.24 -9.11 -5.14
CA ALA A 90 9.52 -8.29 -3.96
C ALA A 90 8.25 -7.78 -3.26
N ARG A 91 7.22 -7.38 -4.02
CA ARG A 91 5.93 -6.99 -3.44
C ARG A 91 5.23 -8.14 -2.71
N LYS A 92 5.29 -9.36 -3.28
CA LYS A 92 4.72 -10.57 -2.64
C LYS A 92 5.54 -11.01 -1.42
N ALA A 93 6.85 -10.89 -1.49
CA ALA A 93 7.75 -11.25 -0.40
C ALA A 93 7.57 -10.33 0.82
N LYS A 94 7.28 -9.04 0.63
CA LYS A 94 7.09 -8.09 1.73
C LYS A 94 6.08 -8.58 2.77
N ILE A 95 4.92 -9.06 2.33
CA ILE A 95 3.89 -9.58 3.25
C ILE A 95 4.41 -10.84 3.98
N ARG A 96 5.04 -11.76 3.25
CA ARG A 96 5.62 -12.96 3.86
C ARG A 96 6.64 -12.61 4.93
N ASP A 97 7.56 -11.69 4.62
CA ASP A 97 8.62 -11.30 5.52
C ASP A 97 8.06 -10.63 6.78
N MET A 98 7.03 -9.78 6.65
CA MET A 98 6.31 -9.21 7.79
C MET A 98 5.69 -10.28 8.69
N PHE A 99 5.06 -11.31 8.11
CA PHE A 99 4.51 -12.42 8.90
C PHE A 99 5.60 -13.21 9.62
N LEU A 100 6.73 -13.48 8.97
CA LEU A 100 7.86 -14.19 9.58
C LEU A 100 8.49 -13.38 10.72
N GLU A 101 8.66 -12.07 10.55
CA GLU A 101 9.14 -11.19 11.62
C GLU A 101 8.24 -11.25 12.86
N ILE A 102 6.91 -11.25 12.68
CA ILE A 102 5.96 -11.37 13.79
C ILE A 102 6.07 -12.76 14.47
N ILE A 103 6.18 -13.84 13.68
CA ILE A 103 6.27 -15.21 14.19
C ILE A 103 7.58 -15.43 14.95
N ASP A 104 8.70 -14.93 14.40
CA ASP A 104 10.04 -15.16 14.94
C ASP A 104 10.42 -14.18 16.06
N ALA A 105 9.58 -13.14 16.32
CA ALA A 105 9.81 -12.18 17.38
C ALA A 105 9.81 -12.87 18.76
N LYS A 106 10.81 -12.57 19.59
CA LYS A 106 10.91 -13.12 20.95
C LYS A 106 9.81 -12.56 21.85
N SER A 107 9.39 -13.31 22.86
CA SER A 107 8.31 -12.92 23.77
C SER A 107 8.51 -11.55 24.45
N ASN A 108 9.74 -11.11 24.64
CA ASN A 108 10.08 -9.82 25.25
C ASN A 108 10.35 -8.73 24.21
N ASP A 109 10.09 -8.97 22.95
CA ASP A 109 10.28 -7.97 21.90
C ASP A 109 9.12 -6.95 21.96
N ILE A 110 9.48 -5.67 22.06
CA ILE A 110 8.51 -4.56 22.08
C ILE A 110 7.62 -4.54 20.83
N THR A 111 8.07 -5.18 19.74
CA THR A 111 7.30 -5.33 18.52
C THR A 111 6.15 -6.33 18.64
N ARG A 112 6.16 -7.21 19.63
CA ARG A 112 5.08 -8.20 19.87
C ARG A 112 3.89 -7.64 20.62
N GLU A 113 4.09 -6.60 21.38
CA GLU A 113 3.05 -6.06 22.27
C GLU A 113 2.76 -4.59 21.96
N ASN A 114 1.54 -4.19 22.14
CA ASN A 114 1.12 -2.81 22.31
C ASN A 114 0.05 -2.74 23.41
N ALA A 115 -0.41 -1.56 23.75
CA ALA A 115 -1.39 -1.36 24.82
C ALA A 115 -2.69 -2.16 24.64
N ASN A 116 -3.02 -2.54 23.40
CA ASN A 116 -4.29 -3.16 23.02
C ASN A 116 -4.17 -4.66 22.68
N MET A 117 -2.96 -5.20 22.58
CA MET A 117 -2.73 -6.57 22.11
C MET A 117 -1.64 -7.27 22.93
N ASN A 118 -1.92 -8.51 23.31
CA ASN A 118 -0.93 -9.45 23.81
C ASN A 118 -0.69 -10.55 22.75
N ALA A 119 0.47 -10.55 22.12
CA ALA A 119 0.83 -11.50 21.06
C ALA A 119 1.15 -12.91 21.58
N ASP A 120 1.15 -13.15 22.90
CA ASP A 120 1.33 -14.48 23.48
C ASP A 120 0.08 -15.37 23.39
N SER A 121 -1.05 -14.79 22.99
CA SER A 121 -2.29 -15.53 22.74
C SER A 121 -2.57 -15.69 21.23
N PRO A 122 -3.26 -16.76 20.80
CA PRO A 122 -3.66 -16.90 19.40
C PRO A 122 -4.48 -15.73 18.88
N ALA A 123 -5.39 -15.19 19.68
CA ALA A 123 -6.20 -14.04 19.32
C ALA A 123 -5.35 -12.77 19.18
N GLY A 124 -4.43 -12.54 20.12
CA GLY A 124 -3.51 -11.41 20.05
C GLY A 124 -2.56 -11.52 18.85
N MET A 125 -2.08 -12.71 18.52
CA MET A 125 -1.25 -12.93 17.33
C MET A 125 -2.02 -12.62 16.04
N MET A 126 -3.29 -13.04 15.94
CA MET A 126 -4.13 -12.71 14.79
C MET A 126 -4.40 -11.20 14.69
N MET A 127 -4.62 -10.52 15.82
CA MET A 127 -4.74 -9.06 15.84
C MET A 127 -3.44 -8.38 15.39
N LYS A 128 -2.29 -8.91 15.79
CA LYS A 128 -0.98 -8.40 15.38
C LYS A 128 -0.78 -8.53 13.87
N PHE A 129 -1.08 -9.69 13.30
CA PHE A 129 -1.05 -9.89 11.84
C PHE A 129 -1.96 -8.89 11.13
N ALA A 130 -3.19 -8.73 11.60
CA ALA A 130 -4.14 -7.80 11.01
C ALA A 130 -3.60 -6.35 11.08
N SER A 131 -3.11 -5.92 12.23
CA SER A 131 -2.55 -4.58 12.43
C SER A 131 -1.37 -4.30 11.49
N GLU A 132 -0.37 -5.17 11.49
CA GLU A 132 0.87 -4.95 10.73
C GLU A 132 0.65 -5.04 9.21
N THR A 133 -0.34 -5.80 8.75
CA THR A 133 -0.68 -5.82 7.31
C THR A 133 -1.57 -4.64 6.90
N THR A 134 -2.39 -4.12 7.80
CA THR A 134 -3.31 -3.02 7.51
C THR A 134 -2.60 -1.67 7.45
N LYS A 135 -1.62 -1.41 8.32
CA LYS A 135 -0.87 -0.15 8.33
C LYS A 135 -0.25 0.21 6.97
N PRO A 136 0.53 -0.68 6.32
CA PRO A 136 1.05 -0.41 4.98
C PRO A 136 -0.04 -0.26 3.93
N PHE A 137 -1.15 -0.97 4.07
CA PHE A 137 -2.30 -0.82 3.17
C PHE A 137 -2.89 0.59 3.25
N VAL A 138 -3.02 1.14 4.46
CA VAL A 138 -3.50 2.52 4.65
C VAL A 138 -2.55 3.52 4.00
N ASP A 139 -1.25 3.36 4.21
CA ASP A 139 -0.23 4.24 3.63
C ASP A 139 -0.22 4.18 2.10
N ASP A 140 -0.28 2.97 1.54
CA ASP A 140 -0.13 2.77 0.10
C ASP A 140 -1.41 3.09 -0.69
N TYR A 141 -2.61 2.95 -0.08
CA TYR A 141 -3.88 2.94 -0.82
C TYR A 141 -4.94 3.93 -0.34
N LEU A 142 -4.92 4.33 0.92
CA LEU A 142 -5.98 5.16 1.49
C LEU A 142 -5.57 6.60 1.76
N LEU A 143 -4.31 6.85 2.08
CA LEU A 143 -3.80 8.19 2.33
C LEU A 143 -3.33 8.86 1.04
N SER A 144 -3.47 10.18 0.98
CA SER A 144 -2.85 10.96 -0.09
C SER A 144 -1.32 11.00 0.08
N GLN A 145 -0.61 11.32 -1.01
CA GLN A 145 0.85 11.45 -0.95
C GLN A 145 1.26 12.54 0.06
N GLU A 146 0.53 13.67 0.09
CA GLU A 146 0.82 14.76 1.04
C GLU A 146 0.65 14.31 2.50
N ALA A 147 -0.39 13.51 2.79
CA ALA A 147 -0.61 12.97 4.14
C ALA A 147 0.51 11.99 4.54
N ASN A 148 0.93 11.13 3.62
CA ASN A 148 2.07 10.23 3.85
C ASN A 148 3.37 10.99 4.06
N ASP A 149 3.66 12.00 3.25
CA ASP A 149 4.85 12.83 3.39
C ASP A 149 4.83 13.59 4.73
N ALA A 150 3.67 14.08 5.15
CA ALA A 150 3.50 14.74 6.45
C ALA A 150 3.74 13.77 7.62
N MET A 151 3.31 12.50 7.51
CA MET A 151 3.57 11.47 8.52
C MET A 151 5.05 11.09 8.58
N VAL A 152 5.70 10.88 7.43
CA VAL A 152 7.13 10.55 7.36
C VAL A 152 7.98 11.67 7.98
N ASN A 153 7.58 12.92 7.77
CA ASN A 153 8.25 14.09 8.33
C ASN A 153 7.79 14.46 9.75
N ASN A 154 6.96 13.64 10.40
CA ASN A 154 6.43 13.85 11.75
C ASN A 154 5.59 15.12 11.94
N TYR A 155 4.97 15.65 10.88
CA TYR A 155 4.00 16.74 10.97
C TYR A 155 2.59 16.25 11.30
N LEU A 156 2.31 14.99 11.00
CA LEU A 156 1.02 14.34 11.21
C LEU A 156 1.23 12.96 11.86
N HIS A 157 0.37 12.60 12.80
CA HIS A 157 0.29 11.26 13.34
C HIS A 157 -1.16 10.75 13.30
N ILE A 158 -1.38 9.57 12.72
CA ILE A 158 -2.68 8.89 12.77
C ILE A 158 -2.61 7.83 13.84
N HIS A 159 -3.34 8.06 14.93
CA HIS A 159 -3.49 7.11 16.03
C HIS A 159 -4.27 5.88 15.54
N ASP A 160 -3.87 4.68 15.96
CA ASP A 160 -4.51 3.41 15.58
C ASP A 160 -4.77 3.31 14.06
N LYS A 161 -3.73 3.59 13.27
CA LYS A 161 -3.81 3.62 11.80
C LYS A 161 -4.31 2.31 11.18
N ASP A 162 -4.13 1.19 11.85
CA ASP A 162 -4.64 -0.12 11.47
C ASP A 162 -6.18 -0.21 11.48
N TYR A 163 -6.86 0.61 12.29
CA TYR A 163 -8.32 0.69 12.30
C TYR A 163 -8.89 1.68 11.27
N TYR A 164 -8.05 2.50 10.62
CA TYR A 164 -8.48 3.51 9.67
C TYR A 164 -9.42 2.98 8.56
N PRO A 165 -9.18 1.78 7.96
CA PRO A 165 -10.06 1.23 6.93
C PRO A 165 -11.45 0.85 7.44
N THR A 166 -11.59 0.58 8.73
CA THR A 166 -12.87 0.18 9.32
C THR A 166 -13.83 1.35 9.48
N LYS A 167 -13.34 2.58 9.34
CA LYS A 167 -14.10 3.83 9.59
C LYS A 167 -14.71 3.90 10.99
N SER A 168 -14.19 3.12 11.94
CA SER A 168 -14.60 3.14 13.34
C SER A 168 -13.71 4.07 14.15
N LEU A 169 -14.28 4.60 15.22
CA LEU A 169 -13.55 5.37 16.22
C LEU A 169 -12.88 4.39 17.18
N THR A 170 -11.57 4.55 17.39
CA THR A 170 -10.80 3.73 18.34
C THR A 170 -10.70 4.36 19.71
N CYS A 171 -10.58 5.69 19.75
CA CYS A 171 -10.57 6.46 20.97
C CYS A 171 -11.78 7.39 21.02
N VAL A 172 -12.59 7.27 22.05
CA VAL A 172 -13.77 8.10 22.25
C VAL A 172 -13.76 8.72 23.64
N GLN A 173 -14.25 9.92 23.74
CA GLN A 173 -14.50 10.55 25.03
C GLN A 173 -15.88 10.12 25.53
N HIS A 174 -15.90 9.40 26.66
CA HIS A 174 -17.15 9.01 27.30
C HIS A 174 -17.61 10.11 28.27
N PRO A 175 -18.81 10.68 28.10
CA PRO A 175 -19.40 11.61 29.04
C PRO A 175 -19.88 10.83 30.27
N LEU A 176 -18.98 10.60 31.24
CA LEU A 176 -19.24 9.76 32.41
C LEU A 176 -20.45 10.22 33.20
N ASP A 177 -20.67 11.53 33.32
CA ASP A 177 -21.84 12.09 33.97
C ASP A 177 -23.15 11.63 33.35
N LYS A 178 -23.21 11.59 32.00
CA LYS A 178 -24.35 11.10 31.26
C LYS A 178 -24.50 9.59 31.40
N VAL A 179 -23.40 8.83 31.21
CA VAL A 179 -23.39 7.38 31.36
C VAL A 179 -23.88 6.92 32.74
N LEU A 180 -23.42 7.60 33.79
CA LEU A 180 -23.83 7.28 35.15
C LEU A 180 -25.27 7.66 35.50
N LYS A 181 -25.79 8.77 34.92
CA LYS A 181 -27.15 9.23 35.14
C LYS A 181 -28.21 8.49 34.33
N GLU A 182 -27.89 8.16 33.09
CA GLU A 182 -28.87 7.62 32.15
C GLU A 182 -28.68 6.11 31.88
N GLY A 183 -27.49 5.59 32.21
CA GLY A 183 -27.10 4.25 31.78
C GLY A 183 -26.77 4.21 30.27
N PHE A 184 -26.58 3.02 29.73
CA PHE A 184 -26.36 2.81 28.31
C PHE A 184 -26.79 1.42 27.87
N VAL A 185 -27.07 1.28 26.58
CA VAL A 185 -27.39 0.01 25.94
C VAL A 185 -26.19 -0.39 25.09
N ALA A 186 -25.59 -1.55 25.40
CA ALA A 186 -24.61 -2.20 24.54
C ALA A 186 -25.30 -3.32 23.74
N GLY A 187 -24.72 -3.72 22.59
CA GLY A 187 -25.31 -4.73 21.71
C GLY A 187 -25.65 -6.07 22.38
N HIS A 188 -25.11 -6.34 23.56
CA HIS A 188 -25.29 -7.56 24.34
C HIS A 188 -25.91 -7.34 25.72
N GLY A 189 -26.40 -6.15 26.03
CA GLY A 189 -27.00 -5.87 27.34
C GLY A 189 -27.29 -4.40 27.58
N GLU A 190 -27.96 -4.15 28.67
CA GLU A 190 -28.33 -2.83 29.18
C GLU A 190 -27.65 -2.58 30.53
N SER A 191 -26.98 -1.45 30.65
CA SER A 191 -26.48 -0.94 31.94
C SER A 191 -27.43 0.15 32.42
N ARG A 192 -28.04 -0.10 33.58
CA ARG A 192 -28.95 0.88 34.20
C ARG A 192 -28.20 2.04 34.83
N PRO A 193 -28.87 3.19 35.09
CA PRO A 193 -28.28 4.28 35.82
C PRO A 193 -27.65 3.83 37.13
N ALA A 194 -26.48 4.34 37.45
CA ALA A 194 -25.77 4.01 38.67
C ALA A 194 -26.54 4.60 39.88
N LYS A 195 -26.80 3.77 40.89
CA LYS A 195 -27.50 4.19 42.15
C LYS A 195 -26.54 4.43 43.31
N ARG A 196 -25.34 3.90 43.22
CA ARG A 196 -24.30 3.98 44.23
C ARG A 196 -22.94 4.07 43.56
N ILE A 197 -21.93 4.47 44.31
CA ILE A 197 -20.55 4.60 43.80
C ILE A 197 -19.90 3.23 43.54
N GLU A 198 -20.43 2.17 44.17
CA GLU A 198 -19.91 0.81 44.03
C GLU A 198 -20.64 -0.01 42.96
N THR A 199 -21.54 0.58 42.20
CA THR A 199 -22.31 -0.14 41.13
C THR A 199 -21.79 0.17 39.75
#